data_9968f5788493f4a76fae9a235921e918
#
_entry.id   9968f5788493f4a76fae9a235921e918
#
_cell.length_a   1.000
_cell.length_b   1.000
_cell.length_c   1.000
_cell.angle_alpha   90.00
_cell.angle_beta   90.00
_cell.angle_gamma   90.00
#
_symmetry.space_group_name_H-M   'P 1'
#
loop_
_entity.id
_entity.type
_entity.pdbx_description
1 polymer ?
#
loop_
_entity_poly.entity_id
_entity_poly.type
_entity_poly.pdbx_seq_one_letter_code
_entity_poly.pdbx_strand_id
1 'polypeptide(L)'
;TKGLFDPNLFNGTLIDGEMVCCYNKKWIFLISDIISYKGEHLTKFQLPERLTMLNNMLDNEYTEDYPMDICKYRIKPYYNLCVDTLNKISSFEFPFSVRGIYFWAYNLKYKPKLMNIDDDIIQSVSIKTKDNIEFTLKTDNIKSVSKTDLPDIYKVKEDNKYLSIQTIKQSHMLRDAFKDTNLNFTKSIRCSYFKEFDKWIPLSIC
;
A
#
# COMPACT_ATOMS: atom_id res chain seq x y z
N THR A 1 38.80 -9.76 -5.57
CA THR A 1 37.46 -10.18 -5.99
C THR A 1 36.48 -9.25 -5.31
N LYS A 2 35.67 -8.49 -6.09
CA LYS A 2 34.57 -7.71 -5.58
C LYS A 2 33.55 -8.68 -4.95
N GLY A 3 33.11 -8.39 -3.72
CA GLY A 3 31.94 -9.01 -3.14
C GLY A 3 30.65 -8.45 -3.74
N LEU A 4 29.48 -8.84 -3.19
CA LEU A 4 28.17 -8.33 -3.61
C LEU A 4 28.10 -6.79 -3.49
N PHE A 5 28.64 -6.25 -2.40
CA PHE A 5 28.75 -4.82 -2.14
C PHE A 5 30.19 -4.39 -1.85
N ASP A 6 30.50 -3.14 -2.13
CA ASP A 6 31.78 -2.55 -1.71
C ASP A 6 31.90 -2.61 -0.18
N PRO A 7 33.06 -3.09 0.37
CA PRO A 7 33.25 -3.21 1.82
C PRO A 7 33.07 -1.90 2.59
N ASN A 8 33.33 -0.75 1.97
CA ASN A 8 33.15 0.55 2.62
C ASN A 8 31.71 0.88 2.96
N LEU A 9 30.73 0.24 2.29
CA LEU A 9 29.32 0.41 2.62
C LEU A 9 28.97 -0.12 4.01
N PHE A 10 29.70 -1.12 4.52
CA PHE A 10 29.45 -1.69 5.85
C PHE A 10 29.85 -0.75 7.00
N ASN A 11 30.48 0.37 6.69
CA ASN A 11 30.81 1.43 7.64
C ASN A 11 29.63 2.42 7.84
N GLY A 12 28.48 1.92 8.31
CA GLY A 12 27.35 2.77 8.66
C GLY A 12 26.47 3.23 7.51
N THR A 13 26.36 2.44 6.44
CA THR A 13 25.31 2.63 5.43
C THR A 13 24.03 1.94 5.90
N LEU A 14 22.92 2.69 5.91
CA LEU A 14 21.60 2.20 6.26
C LEU A 14 20.61 2.54 5.15
N ILE A 15 20.01 1.51 4.58
CA ILE A 15 18.95 1.60 3.56
C ILE A 15 17.63 1.10 4.12
N ASP A 16 16.54 1.72 3.74
CA ASP A 16 15.17 1.31 4.04
C ASP A 16 14.52 0.70 2.81
N GLY A 17 13.77 -0.39 2.99
CA GLY A 17 13.13 -1.07 1.88
C GLY A 17 12.30 -2.28 2.32
N GLU A 18 11.81 -3.01 1.31
CA GLU A 18 11.03 -4.22 1.55
C GLU A 18 11.42 -5.36 0.61
N MET A 19 11.38 -6.59 1.14
CA MET A 19 11.54 -7.80 0.34
C MET A 19 10.22 -8.14 -0.34
N VAL A 20 10.23 -8.24 -1.66
CA VAL A 20 9.07 -8.66 -2.45
C VAL A 20 9.37 -9.90 -3.27
N CYS A 21 8.40 -10.82 -3.32
CA CYS A 21 8.47 -11.99 -4.17
C CYS A 21 7.75 -11.69 -5.49
N CYS A 22 8.47 -11.77 -6.59
CA CYS A 22 7.89 -11.63 -7.92
C CYS A 22 7.04 -12.85 -8.31
N TYR A 23 6.16 -12.71 -9.29
CA TYR A 23 5.33 -13.82 -9.81
C TYR A 23 6.17 -15.00 -10.36
N ASN A 24 7.39 -14.73 -10.84
CA ASN A 24 8.36 -15.73 -11.27
C ASN A 24 9.14 -16.39 -10.11
N LYS A 25 8.71 -16.18 -8.85
CA LYS A 25 9.31 -16.71 -7.61
C LYS A 25 10.72 -16.17 -7.29
N LYS A 26 11.18 -15.16 -7.98
CA LYS A 26 12.45 -14.46 -7.64
C LYS A 26 12.18 -13.36 -6.62
N TRP A 27 13.12 -13.18 -5.68
CA TRP A 27 13.06 -12.13 -4.69
C TRP A 27 13.77 -10.88 -5.15
N ILE A 28 13.20 -9.74 -4.80
CA ILE A 28 13.79 -8.41 -5.02
C ILE A 28 13.72 -7.63 -3.70
N PHE A 29 14.79 -6.95 -3.33
CA PHE A 29 14.77 -5.95 -2.27
C PHE A 29 14.50 -4.59 -2.90
N LEU A 30 13.29 -4.06 -2.69
CA LEU A 30 12.86 -2.75 -3.18
C LEU A 30 13.24 -1.69 -2.17
N ILE A 31 14.26 -0.89 -2.50
CA ILE A 31 14.78 0.16 -1.64
C ILE A 31 13.89 1.40 -1.75
N SER A 32 13.39 1.85 -0.61
CA SER A 32 12.56 3.05 -0.49
C SER A 32 13.40 4.30 -0.25
N ASP A 33 14.47 4.18 0.55
CA ASP A 33 15.28 5.33 0.96
C ASP A 33 16.68 4.89 1.41
N ILE A 34 17.59 5.87 1.52
CA ILE A 34 18.87 5.72 2.19
C ILE A 34 18.95 6.71 3.34
N ILE A 35 19.11 6.19 4.55
CA ILE A 35 19.06 6.95 5.81
C ILE A 35 20.44 7.47 6.17
N SER A 36 21.46 6.62 5.97
CA SER A 36 22.87 7.00 6.14
C SER A 36 23.73 6.35 5.08
N TYR A 37 24.83 6.99 4.73
CA TYR A 37 25.77 6.52 3.74
C TYR A 37 27.20 6.65 4.25
N LYS A 38 27.90 5.52 4.40
CA LYS A 38 29.28 5.44 4.92
C LYS A 38 29.47 6.22 6.23
N GLY A 39 28.48 6.12 7.15
CA GLY A 39 28.51 6.80 8.45
C GLY A 39 27.96 8.22 8.46
N GLU A 40 27.68 8.83 7.31
CA GLU A 40 27.06 10.14 7.24
C GLU A 40 25.53 10.04 7.22
N HIS A 41 24.86 10.73 8.17
CA HIS A 41 23.39 10.82 8.18
C HIS A 41 22.88 11.75 7.08
N LEU A 42 21.91 11.26 6.31
CA LEU A 42 21.36 11.96 5.14
C LEU A 42 20.07 12.74 5.41
N THR A 43 19.69 12.93 6.67
CA THR A 43 18.44 13.63 7.07
C THR A 43 18.38 15.10 6.62
N LYS A 44 19.54 15.73 6.33
CA LYS A 44 19.64 17.07 5.79
C LYS A 44 19.29 17.19 4.31
N PHE A 45 19.34 16.07 3.58
CA PHE A 45 19.06 16.03 2.16
C PHE A 45 17.59 15.73 1.88
N GLN A 46 17.06 16.29 0.80
CA GLN A 46 15.70 15.95 0.33
C GLN A 46 15.68 14.57 -0.33
N LEU A 47 14.50 13.95 -0.43
CA LEU A 47 14.35 12.62 -1.02
C LEU A 47 14.97 12.47 -2.42
N PRO A 48 14.79 13.40 -3.38
CA PRO A 48 15.44 13.28 -4.70
C PRO A 48 16.95 13.20 -4.65
N GLU A 49 17.59 13.96 -3.75
CA GLU A 49 19.04 13.94 -3.55
C GLU A 49 19.50 12.59 -2.99
N ARG A 50 18.76 12.06 -2.01
CA ARG A 50 19.06 10.74 -1.45
C ARG A 50 18.86 9.61 -2.47
N LEU A 51 17.84 9.71 -3.33
CA LEU A 51 17.62 8.74 -4.41
C LEU A 51 18.72 8.80 -5.46
N THR A 52 19.28 9.99 -5.75
CA THR A 52 20.45 10.13 -6.62
C THR A 52 21.68 9.44 -6.02
N MET A 53 21.92 9.64 -4.71
CA MET A 53 23.01 8.94 -4.00
C MET A 53 22.82 7.43 -4.03
N LEU A 54 21.59 6.96 -3.85
CA LEU A 54 21.22 5.54 -3.89
C LEU A 54 21.46 4.93 -5.28
N ASN A 55 21.09 5.63 -6.36
CA ASN A 55 21.40 5.19 -7.72
C ASN A 55 22.92 5.06 -7.91
N ASN A 56 23.68 6.09 -7.54
CA ASN A 56 25.14 6.07 -7.65
C ASN A 56 25.76 4.92 -6.84
N MET A 57 25.23 4.62 -5.65
CA MET A 57 25.67 3.49 -4.83
C MET A 57 25.41 2.16 -5.54
N LEU A 58 24.21 1.96 -6.11
CA LEU A 58 23.90 0.72 -6.82
C LEU A 58 24.70 0.56 -8.11
N ASP A 59 24.94 1.65 -8.83
CA ASP A 59 25.69 1.60 -10.10
C ASP A 59 27.18 1.32 -9.89
N ASN A 60 27.78 1.82 -8.81
CA ASN A 60 29.22 1.77 -8.61
C ASN A 60 29.72 0.81 -7.53
N GLU A 61 28.87 0.49 -6.56
CA GLU A 61 29.26 -0.21 -5.33
C GLU A 61 28.45 -1.52 -5.09
N TYR A 62 27.54 -1.85 -5.99
CA TYR A 62 26.81 -3.12 -6.02
C TYR A 62 27.19 -3.93 -7.26
N THR A 63 27.37 -5.24 -7.10
CA THR A 63 27.65 -6.15 -8.21
C THR A 63 26.43 -7.00 -8.47
N GLU A 64 25.68 -6.68 -9.52
CA GLU A 64 24.50 -7.45 -9.92
C GLU A 64 24.92 -8.86 -10.41
N ASP A 65 24.01 -9.82 -10.20
CA ASP A 65 24.19 -11.22 -10.59
C ASP A 65 25.42 -11.92 -9.95
N TYR A 66 25.82 -11.43 -8.76
CA TYR A 66 26.81 -12.11 -7.96
C TYR A 66 26.30 -13.53 -7.58
N PRO A 67 27.12 -14.59 -7.69
CA PRO A 67 26.68 -15.97 -7.49
C PRO A 67 26.04 -16.28 -6.13
N MET A 68 26.35 -15.48 -5.11
CA MET A 68 25.81 -15.62 -3.75
C MET A 68 24.65 -14.66 -3.49
N ASP A 69 24.13 -13.99 -4.52
CA ASP A 69 23.04 -13.02 -4.39
C ASP A 69 21.71 -13.73 -4.13
N ILE A 70 21.08 -13.44 -2.98
CA ILE A 70 19.80 -14.02 -2.58
C ILE A 70 18.65 -13.31 -3.30
N CYS A 71 18.82 -12.03 -3.59
CA CYS A 71 17.83 -11.18 -4.26
C CYS A 71 18.51 -10.05 -5.02
N LYS A 72 17.83 -9.52 -6.03
CA LYS A 72 18.27 -8.29 -6.69
C LYS A 72 17.86 -7.06 -5.89
N TYR A 73 18.71 -6.03 -5.90
CA TYR A 73 18.44 -4.75 -5.28
C TYR A 73 17.94 -3.78 -6.34
N ARG A 74 16.80 -3.15 -6.08
CA ARG A 74 16.18 -2.16 -6.99
C ARG A 74 15.60 -1.02 -6.18
N ILE A 75 15.67 0.18 -6.73
CA ILE A 75 15.02 1.33 -6.12
C ILE A 75 13.54 1.29 -6.47
N LYS A 76 12.68 1.58 -5.50
CA LYS A 76 11.24 1.79 -5.77
C LYS A 76 11.06 2.88 -6.81
N PRO A 77 10.16 2.70 -7.78
CA PRO A 77 9.87 3.76 -8.72
C PRO A 77 9.16 4.92 -8.01
N TYR A 78 9.71 6.12 -8.13
CA TYR A 78 9.13 7.37 -7.64
C TYR A 78 8.66 8.21 -8.82
N TYR A 79 7.51 8.82 -8.65
CA TYR A 79 6.88 9.63 -9.69
C TYR A 79 6.42 10.97 -9.11
N ASN A 80 6.49 12.03 -9.91
CA ASN A 80 5.85 13.28 -9.55
C ASN A 80 4.33 13.11 -9.58
N LEU A 81 3.64 13.62 -8.55
CA LEU A 81 2.20 13.50 -8.46
C LEU A 81 1.53 14.41 -9.50
N CYS A 82 1.03 13.83 -10.56
CA CYS A 82 0.18 14.46 -11.56
C CYS A 82 -0.83 13.43 -12.12
N VAL A 83 -1.83 13.94 -12.82
CA VAL A 83 -2.92 13.14 -13.40
C VAL A 83 -2.40 12.04 -14.32
N ASP A 84 -1.52 12.44 -15.26
CA ASP A 84 -0.97 11.51 -16.24
C ASP A 84 -0.17 10.38 -15.59
N THR A 85 0.51 10.70 -14.49
CA THR A 85 1.26 9.72 -13.72
C THR A 85 0.34 8.72 -13.02
N LEU A 86 -0.77 9.19 -12.43
CA LEU A 86 -1.74 8.29 -11.79
C LEU A 86 -2.38 7.34 -12.81
N ASN A 87 -2.72 7.84 -14.00
CA ASN A 87 -3.24 7.01 -15.09
C ASN A 87 -2.21 5.98 -15.56
N LYS A 88 -0.93 6.36 -15.67
CA LYS A 88 0.16 5.44 -16.03
C LYS A 88 0.36 4.36 -14.97
N ILE A 89 0.38 4.72 -13.69
CA ILE A 89 0.56 3.76 -12.60
C ILE A 89 -0.59 2.76 -12.55
N SER A 90 -1.85 3.20 -12.78
CA SER A 90 -3.01 2.31 -12.79
C SER A 90 -3.01 1.29 -13.93
N SER A 91 -2.32 1.59 -15.04
CA SER A 91 -2.18 0.71 -16.19
C SER A 91 -0.88 -0.10 -16.20
N PHE A 92 0.02 0.13 -15.25
CA PHE A 92 1.33 -0.52 -15.21
C PHE A 92 1.26 -1.88 -14.52
N GLU A 93 1.70 -2.92 -15.22
CA GLU A 93 1.83 -4.27 -14.67
C GLU A 93 3.17 -4.43 -13.95
N PHE A 94 3.12 -4.49 -12.63
CA PHE A 94 4.29 -4.78 -11.82
C PHE A 94 4.57 -6.30 -11.80
N PRO A 95 5.83 -6.73 -11.73
CA PRO A 95 6.16 -8.16 -11.66
C PRO A 95 5.85 -8.80 -10.30
N PHE A 96 5.25 -8.06 -9.37
CA PHE A 96 4.90 -8.44 -8.01
C PHE A 96 3.58 -7.79 -7.59
N SER A 97 2.97 -8.33 -6.53
CA SER A 97 1.73 -7.78 -5.98
C SER A 97 1.97 -6.41 -5.34
N VAL A 98 1.17 -5.42 -5.74
CA VAL A 98 1.21 -4.05 -5.22
C VAL A 98 0.06 -3.84 -4.25
N ARG A 99 0.35 -3.37 -3.03
CA ARG A 99 -0.67 -3.11 -1.99
C ARG A 99 -1.25 -1.70 -2.04
N GLY A 100 -0.53 -0.77 -2.64
CA GLY A 100 -0.96 0.61 -2.62
C GLY A 100 0.05 1.60 -3.19
N ILE A 101 -0.34 2.86 -3.17
CA ILE A 101 0.49 3.99 -3.55
C ILE A 101 0.92 4.71 -2.28
N TYR A 102 2.22 4.94 -2.15
CA TYR A 102 2.80 5.63 -1.02
C TYR A 102 3.10 7.08 -1.44
N PHE A 103 2.44 8.04 -0.79
CA PHE A 103 2.63 9.47 -1.05
C PHE A 103 3.69 10.04 -0.12
N TRP A 104 4.80 10.48 -0.68
CA TRP A 104 5.88 11.17 0.02
C TRP A 104 5.79 12.67 -0.23
N ALA A 105 5.88 13.45 0.85
CA ALA A 105 6.04 14.89 0.72
C ALA A 105 7.52 15.24 0.58
N TYR A 106 7.85 16.20 -0.27
CA TYR A 106 9.20 16.76 -0.34
C TYR A 106 9.65 17.35 1.00
N ASN A 107 8.70 17.88 1.76
CA ASN A 107 8.96 18.47 3.06
C ASN A 107 8.83 17.39 4.14
N LEU A 108 9.92 17.15 4.86
CA LEU A 108 10.00 16.17 5.98
C LEU A 108 9.02 16.45 7.13
N LYS A 109 8.38 17.65 7.17
CA LYS A 109 7.33 17.97 8.16
C LYS A 109 6.07 17.13 8.00
N TYR A 110 5.83 16.58 6.81
CA TYR A 110 4.65 15.78 6.51
C TYR A 110 4.98 14.29 6.53
N LYS A 111 4.24 13.54 7.32
CA LYS A 111 4.37 12.07 7.32
C LYS A 111 3.87 11.51 6.00
N PRO A 112 4.54 10.51 5.45
CA PRO A 112 4.07 9.80 4.27
C PRO A 112 2.68 9.18 4.52
N LYS A 113 1.88 9.08 3.46
CA LYS A 113 0.55 8.44 3.52
C LYS A 113 0.49 7.28 2.54
N LEU A 114 0.02 6.15 3.02
CA LEU A 114 -0.28 4.98 2.18
C LEU A 114 -1.75 5.03 1.78
N MET A 115 -2.01 4.93 0.48
CA MET A 115 -3.31 4.63 -0.08
C MET A 115 -3.29 3.17 -0.54
N ASN A 116 -4.02 2.30 0.16
CA ASN A 116 -4.14 0.91 -0.25
C ASN A 116 -4.94 0.81 -1.55
N ILE A 117 -4.41 0.04 -2.49
CA ILE A 117 -5.10 -0.36 -3.69
C ILE A 117 -5.52 -1.81 -3.46
N ASP A 118 -6.75 -2.01 -2.96
CA ASP A 118 -7.37 -3.33 -3.06
C ASP A 118 -7.88 -3.46 -4.49
N ASP A 119 -7.68 -4.61 -5.12
CA ASP A 119 -8.06 -4.88 -6.52
C ASP A 119 -9.53 -4.57 -6.84
N ASP A 120 -10.38 -4.47 -5.81
CA ASP A 120 -11.80 -4.13 -5.91
C ASP A 120 -12.12 -2.66 -5.54
N ILE A 121 -11.13 -1.84 -5.12
CA ILE A 121 -11.32 -0.46 -4.61
C ILE A 121 -10.84 0.63 -5.59
N ILE A 122 -10.39 0.31 -6.79
CA ILE A 122 -10.15 1.34 -7.79
C ILE A 122 -11.49 1.84 -8.33
N GLN A 123 -12.25 2.48 -7.46
CA GLN A 123 -13.41 3.26 -7.84
C GLN A 123 -13.50 4.49 -6.93
N SER A 124 -13.02 5.59 -7.46
CA SER A 124 -13.11 7.00 -7.02
C SER A 124 -12.41 7.45 -5.73
N VAL A 125 -11.11 7.74 -5.78
CA VAL A 125 -10.47 8.73 -4.90
C VAL A 125 -10.57 10.10 -5.58
N SER A 126 -11.25 11.05 -4.96
CA SER A 126 -11.18 12.47 -5.37
C SER A 126 -9.84 13.05 -4.92
N ILE A 127 -8.91 13.21 -5.83
CA ILE A 127 -7.69 13.97 -5.58
C ILE A 127 -7.92 15.38 -6.13
N LYS A 128 -8.11 16.36 -5.22
CA LYS A 128 -8.12 17.77 -5.61
C LYS A 128 -6.69 18.20 -5.88
N THR A 129 -6.35 18.40 -7.13
CA THR A 129 -5.11 19.09 -7.52
C THR A 129 -5.30 20.60 -7.45
N LYS A 130 -4.19 21.36 -7.47
CA LYS A 130 -4.26 22.85 -7.50
C LYS A 130 -5.10 23.40 -8.67
N ASP A 131 -5.32 22.60 -9.69
CA ASP A 131 -6.05 22.97 -10.91
C ASP A 131 -7.54 22.59 -10.89
N ASN A 132 -8.12 22.28 -9.70
CA ASN A 132 -9.52 21.88 -9.50
C ASN A 132 -10.00 20.70 -10.37
N ILE A 133 -9.11 19.83 -10.79
CA ILE A 133 -9.48 18.59 -11.49
C ILE A 133 -9.85 17.56 -10.43
N GLU A 134 -11.14 17.23 -10.36
CA GLU A 134 -11.68 16.24 -9.44
C GLU A 134 -11.62 14.85 -10.06
N PHE A 135 -10.73 13.99 -9.55
CA PHE A 135 -10.71 12.57 -9.90
C PHE A 135 -11.65 11.83 -8.98
N THR A 136 -12.71 11.31 -9.55
CA THR A 136 -13.63 10.44 -8.84
C THR A 136 -13.30 8.98 -9.16
N LEU A 137 -12.60 8.29 -8.26
CA LEU A 137 -12.48 6.83 -8.24
C LEU A 137 -13.79 6.28 -7.62
N LYS A 138 -14.61 5.54 -8.35
CA LYS A 138 -15.89 5.04 -7.84
C LYS A 138 -15.66 3.94 -6.80
N THR A 139 -16.20 4.08 -5.61
CA THR A 139 -16.24 3.03 -4.58
C THR A 139 -17.65 2.47 -4.50
N ASP A 140 -17.98 1.45 -5.30
CA ASP A 140 -19.27 0.77 -5.20
C ASP A 140 -19.34 -0.29 -4.09
N ASN A 141 -18.43 -0.22 -3.12
CA ASN A 141 -18.36 -1.17 -2.02
C ASN A 141 -19.06 -0.69 -0.73
N ILE A 142 -19.96 0.27 -0.85
CA ILE A 142 -20.90 0.58 0.24
C ILE A 142 -22.06 -0.38 0.13
N LYS A 143 -22.23 -1.23 1.15
CA LYS A 143 -23.27 -2.24 1.22
C LYS A 143 -24.28 -1.90 2.30
N SER A 144 -25.54 -2.19 2.02
CA SER A 144 -26.61 -2.09 3.01
C SER A 144 -26.62 -3.37 3.86
N VAL A 145 -26.19 -3.24 5.10
CA VAL A 145 -26.00 -4.37 6.01
C VAL A 145 -27.08 -4.33 7.10
N SER A 146 -27.64 -5.50 7.42
CA SER A 146 -28.54 -5.72 8.56
C SER A 146 -27.96 -6.75 9.52
N LYS A 147 -28.27 -6.62 10.83
CA LYS A 147 -28.00 -7.68 11.79
C LYS A 147 -29.00 -8.83 11.60
N THR A 148 -28.59 -10.02 11.99
CA THR A 148 -29.47 -11.19 12.10
C THR A 148 -29.94 -11.39 13.56
N ASP A 149 -30.76 -12.39 13.81
CA ASP A 149 -31.14 -12.86 15.13
C ASP A 149 -30.00 -13.50 15.93
N LEU A 150 -28.93 -13.90 15.22
CA LEU A 150 -27.72 -14.47 15.84
C LEU A 150 -26.69 -13.38 16.15
N PRO A 151 -25.99 -13.48 17.29
CA PRO A 151 -24.95 -12.51 17.65
C PRO A 151 -23.79 -12.54 16.67
N ASP A 152 -23.28 -11.35 16.31
CA ASP A 152 -22.16 -11.15 15.38
C ASP A 152 -22.35 -11.72 13.96
N ILE A 153 -23.58 -12.01 13.57
CA ILE A 153 -23.90 -12.40 12.21
C ILE A 153 -24.67 -11.27 11.52
N TYR A 154 -24.08 -10.74 10.45
CA TYR A 154 -24.60 -9.63 9.67
C TYR A 154 -24.72 -10.02 8.21
N LYS A 155 -25.76 -9.51 7.55
CA LYS A 155 -26.13 -9.88 6.19
C LYS A 155 -26.16 -8.67 5.29
N VAL A 156 -25.56 -8.79 4.11
CA VAL A 156 -25.62 -7.80 3.03
C VAL A 156 -26.92 -7.98 2.28
N LYS A 157 -27.70 -6.92 2.11
CA LYS A 157 -29.02 -6.99 1.47
C LYS A 157 -28.97 -7.21 -0.03
N GLU A 158 -27.97 -6.64 -0.69
CA GLU A 158 -27.88 -6.61 -2.16
C GLU A 158 -27.66 -8.01 -2.75
N ASP A 159 -26.85 -8.83 -2.13
CA ASP A 159 -26.49 -10.16 -2.63
C ASP A 159 -26.78 -11.31 -1.65
N ASN A 160 -27.39 -10.97 -0.53
CA ASN A 160 -27.81 -11.94 0.49
C ASN A 160 -26.64 -12.68 1.20
N LYS A 161 -25.39 -12.20 1.02
CA LYS A 161 -24.20 -12.80 1.61
C LYS A 161 -23.98 -12.34 3.05
N TYR A 162 -23.27 -13.15 3.82
CA TYR A 162 -22.88 -12.81 5.19
C TYR A 162 -21.56 -12.06 5.21
N LEU A 163 -21.40 -11.11 6.15
CA LEU A 163 -20.12 -10.48 6.42
C LEU A 163 -19.12 -11.48 7.03
N SER A 164 -17.89 -11.40 6.62
CA SER A 164 -16.74 -12.08 7.24
C SER A 164 -16.09 -11.14 8.26
N ILE A 165 -16.32 -11.39 9.54
CA ILE A 165 -15.73 -10.63 10.64
C ILE A 165 -14.43 -11.33 11.02
N GLN A 166 -13.29 -10.72 10.69
CA GLN A 166 -11.96 -11.33 10.86
C GLN A 166 -11.24 -10.84 12.11
N THR A 167 -11.68 -9.71 12.69
CA THR A 167 -11.01 -9.09 13.83
C THR A 167 -11.98 -8.69 14.92
N ILE A 168 -11.50 -8.67 16.17
CA ILE A 168 -12.27 -8.16 17.33
C ILE A 168 -12.70 -6.70 17.10
N LYS A 169 -11.84 -5.89 16.46
CA LYS A 169 -12.15 -4.49 16.14
C LYS A 169 -13.38 -4.38 15.21
N GLN A 170 -13.48 -5.23 14.21
CA GLN A 170 -14.64 -5.28 13.31
C GLN A 170 -15.91 -5.72 14.05
N SER A 171 -15.82 -6.72 14.94
CA SER A 171 -16.94 -7.16 15.77
C SER A 171 -17.43 -6.01 16.67
N HIS A 172 -16.56 -5.32 17.38
CA HIS A 172 -16.95 -4.17 18.21
C HIS A 172 -17.57 -3.05 17.38
N MET A 173 -16.97 -2.67 16.26
CA MET A 173 -17.50 -1.66 15.35
C MET A 173 -18.93 -1.98 14.90
N LEU A 174 -19.21 -3.22 14.55
CA LEU A 174 -20.55 -3.63 14.11
C LEU A 174 -21.54 -3.72 15.28
N ARG A 175 -21.12 -4.26 16.43
CA ARG A 175 -21.95 -4.29 17.64
C ARG A 175 -22.39 -2.89 18.06
N ASP A 176 -21.45 -1.94 18.11
CA ASP A 176 -21.75 -0.55 18.45
C ASP A 176 -22.69 0.09 17.43
N ALA A 177 -22.46 -0.19 16.14
CA ALA A 177 -23.29 0.33 15.06
C ALA A 177 -24.74 -0.17 15.13
N PHE A 178 -24.98 -1.41 15.58
CA PHE A 178 -26.29 -2.05 15.60
C PHE A 178 -26.87 -2.26 17.02
N LYS A 179 -26.28 -1.63 18.05
CA LYS A 179 -26.62 -1.84 19.47
C LYS A 179 -28.10 -1.67 19.76
N ASP A 180 -28.70 -0.57 19.32
CA ASP A 180 -30.08 -0.20 19.63
C ASP A 180 -31.02 -0.30 18.41
N THR A 181 -30.71 -1.20 17.46
CA THR A 181 -31.44 -1.32 16.21
C THR A 181 -32.24 -2.61 16.12
N ASN A 182 -33.38 -2.57 15.40
CA ASN A 182 -34.21 -3.74 15.10
C ASN A 182 -33.56 -4.59 13.97
N LEU A 183 -34.02 -5.86 13.82
CA LEU A 183 -33.49 -6.78 12.80
C LEU A 183 -33.68 -6.28 11.35
N ASN A 184 -34.72 -5.47 11.12
CA ASN A 184 -34.99 -4.90 9.79
C ASN A 184 -34.19 -3.62 9.48
N PHE A 185 -33.47 -3.11 10.48
CA PHE A 185 -32.67 -1.90 10.30
C PHE A 185 -31.45 -2.18 9.48
N THR A 186 -31.11 -1.26 8.59
CA THR A 186 -29.91 -1.35 7.74
C THR A 186 -29.00 -0.15 7.94
N LYS A 187 -27.71 -0.42 7.90
CA LYS A 187 -26.67 0.62 7.84
C LYS A 187 -25.81 0.46 6.59
N SER A 188 -25.41 1.59 6.07
CA SER A 188 -24.42 1.63 5.00
C SER A 188 -23.03 1.38 5.59
N ILE A 189 -22.39 0.32 5.13
CA ILE A 189 -21.08 -0.11 5.60
C ILE A 189 -20.16 -0.22 4.39
N ARG A 190 -18.98 0.37 4.48
CA ARG A 190 -17.94 0.16 3.50
C ARG A 190 -17.34 -1.22 3.69
N CYS A 191 -17.35 -2.03 2.64
CA CYS A 191 -16.92 -3.41 2.65
C CYS A 191 -15.88 -3.66 1.55
N SER A 192 -15.01 -4.63 1.76
CA SER A 192 -14.14 -5.23 0.75
C SER A 192 -14.62 -6.64 0.44
N TYR A 193 -14.59 -7.03 -0.83
CA TYR A 193 -15.02 -8.36 -1.24
C TYR A 193 -13.84 -9.35 -1.19
N PHE A 194 -14.02 -10.46 -0.47
CA PHE A 194 -13.01 -11.50 -0.33
C PHE A 194 -13.37 -12.69 -1.23
N LYS A 195 -12.79 -12.69 -2.44
CA LYS A 195 -13.11 -13.68 -3.51
C LYS A 195 -12.93 -15.12 -3.08
N GLU A 196 -11.89 -15.40 -2.30
CA GLU A 196 -11.50 -16.74 -1.89
C GLU A 196 -12.58 -17.42 -1.04
N PHE A 197 -13.33 -16.66 -0.27
CA PHE A 197 -14.40 -17.13 0.60
C PHE A 197 -15.81 -16.68 0.17
N ASP A 198 -15.88 -15.95 -0.94
CA ASP A 198 -17.14 -15.40 -1.47
C ASP A 198 -17.92 -14.56 -0.42
N LYS A 199 -17.21 -13.70 0.34
CA LYS A 199 -17.76 -12.93 1.46
C LYS A 199 -17.30 -11.48 1.44
N TRP A 200 -18.08 -10.62 2.08
CA TRP A 200 -17.72 -9.23 2.32
C TRP A 200 -17.06 -9.04 3.68
N ILE A 201 -15.96 -8.29 3.73
CA ILE A 201 -15.25 -7.91 4.95
C ILE A 201 -15.62 -6.46 5.29
N PRO A 202 -16.15 -6.16 6.48
CA PRO A 202 -16.49 -4.79 6.87
C PRO A 202 -15.24 -3.98 7.18
N LEU A 203 -15.16 -2.77 6.63
CA LEU A 203 -14.03 -1.85 6.81
C LEU A 203 -14.37 -0.67 7.73
N SER A 204 -15.47 0.02 7.47
CA SER A 204 -15.95 1.17 8.26
C SER A 204 -17.44 1.41 8.10
N ILE A 205 -18.04 2.06 9.09
CA ILE A 205 -19.41 2.57 9.00
C ILE A 205 -19.42 3.86 8.18
N CYS A 206 -20.42 4.01 7.30
CA CYS A 206 -20.58 5.23 6.49
C CYS A 206 -21.50 6.23 7.21
#